data_9a71147e5ec0e3f2269e58334308e529
#
_entry.id   9a71147e5ec0e3f2269e58334308e529
#
_cell.length_a   1.000
_cell.length_b   1.000
_cell.length_c   1.000
_cell.angle_alpha   90.00
_cell.angle_beta   90.00
_cell.angle_gamma   90.00
#
_symmetry.space_group_name_H-M   'P 1'
#
loop_
_entity.id
_entity.type
_entity.pdbx_description
1 polymer ?
#
loop_
_entity_poly.entity_id
_entity_poly.type
_entity_poly.pdbx_seq_one_letter_code
_entity_poly.pdbx_strand_id
1 'polypeptide(L)'
;MLNKVAIENVIGREIIDSRGNPTVEVDVILENGIMGRAAVPSGASTGENEALELRDGDKKRYDGKGVLKAVENVNKIIAPALKGDNVFDQRAVDMKMLALDGTPTKSKLGANAILGVSLATAQAAAKALNIPLYRYIGGANAHVLPVPMMNIINGGAHSDAPIAFQEFMIRPVGAKSEKEAIRMGAEVFHALAKLLKARGLSTAVGDEGGFAPKFDGINDALDSIVQAIKDAGYKPGDDVKIAMDCASSEFSVEKDGKFYYNYKALSNGTPKDPNGKELSDDEQIAYLEELITKYPIDSIEDGLDENDWEGWKKLTAKIGDRCQLVGDDLFVTNVKFLEKGIKMGAGNSILIKVNQIGSLTETLEAIEMAHRHGYTTVTSHRSGETEDTTIADIAVATNSGQIKTGSMSRTDRMAKYNQLIRIEEELGDAATYGYTKLRQE
;
A
#
# COMPACT_ATOMS: atom_id res chain seq x y z
N MET A 1 -37.86 8.72 -8.98
CA MET A 1 -36.75 9.43 -9.67
C MET A 1 -35.53 9.17 -8.84
N LEU A 2 -34.45 8.60 -9.42
CA LEU A 2 -33.17 8.55 -8.75
C LEU A 2 -32.72 9.98 -8.48
N ASN A 3 -32.34 10.29 -7.24
CA ASN A 3 -31.79 11.60 -6.90
C ASN A 3 -30.50 11.79 -7.74
N LYS A 4 -30.54 12.73 -8.68
CA LYS A 4 -29.38 13.14 -9.46
C LYS A 4 -28.85 14.43 -8.84
N VAL A 5 -27.54 14.44 -8.55
CA VAL A 5 -26.79 15.64 -8.25
C VAL A 5 -25.67 15.76 -9.28
N ALA A 6 -25.72 16.84 -10.06
CA ALA A 6 -24.80 17.01 -11.16
C ALA A 6 -23.44 17.51 -10.72
N ILE A 7 -22.38 17.02 -11.37
CA ILE A 7 -21.05 17.60 -11.31
C ILE A 7 -21.10 18.95 -12.05
N GLU A 8 -20.86 20.04 -11.33
CA GLU A 8 -20.82 21.39 -11.89
C GLU A 8 -19.44 21.76 -12.42
N ASN A 9 -18.39 21.40 -11.64
CA ASN A 9 -17.02 21.69 -12.03
C ASN A 9 -16.04 20.69 -11.42
N VAL A 10 -14.88 20.54 -12.04
CA VAL A 10 -13.74 19.78 -11.54
C VAL A 10 -12.50 20.66 -11.64
N ILE A 11 -11.76 20.79 -10.55
CA ILE A 11 -10.57 21.65 -10.47
C ILE A 11 -9.38 20.82 -10.01
N GLY A 12 -8.39 20.67 -10.89
CA GLY A 12 -7.10 20.09 -10.55
C GLY A 12 -6.09 21.17 -10.16
N ARG A 13 -5.22 20.84 -9.22
CA ARG A 13 -4.06 21.66 -8.84
C ARG A 13 -2.84 20.80 -8.52
N GLU A 14 -1.68 21.44 -8.59
CA GLU A 14 -0.43 20.84 -8.12
C GLU A 14 -0.27 21.18 -6.65
N ILE A 15 0.00 20.17 -5.81
CA ILE A 15 0.37 20.29 -4.41
C ILE A 15 1.70 19.58 -4.16
N ILE A 16 2.21 19.62 -2.94
CA ILE A 16 3.48 18.99 -2.56
C ILE A 16 3.22 17.78 -1.66
N ASP A 17 3.84 16.66 -1.99
CA ASP A 17 3.77 15.42 -1.22
C ASP A 17 4.74 15.38 -0.03
N SER A 18 4.70 14.28 0.74
CA SER A 18 5.54 14.06 1.93
C SER A 18 7.04 14.00 1.66
N ARG A 19 7.45 13.86 0.40
CA ARG A 19 8.86 13.88 -0.04
C ARG A 19 9.28 15.23 -0.63
N GLY A 20 8.40 16.22 -0.65
CA GLY A 20 8.65 17.53 -1.27
C GLY A 20 8.52 17.51 -2.80
N ASN A 21 7.92 16.49 -3.38
CA ASN A 21 7.67 16.40 -4.81
C ASN A 21 6.24 16.83 -5.15
N PRO A 22 6.02 17.40 -6.36
CA PRO A 22 4.67 17.72 -6.82
C PRO A 22 3.79 16.49 -6.98
N THR A 23 2.50 16.64 -6.64
CA THR A 23 1.44 15.67 -6.93
C THR A 23 0.14 16.39 -7.25
N VAL A 24 -0.85 15.64 -7.73
CA VAL A 24 -2.16 16.16 -8.15
C VAL A 24 -3.14 16.13 -6.99
N GLU A 25 -3.87 17.23 -6.79
CA GLU A 25 -5.06 17.30 -5.95
C GLU A 25 -6.24 17.77 -6.79
N VAL A 26 -7.42 17.20 -6.56
CA VAL A 26 -8.64 17.50 -7.32
C VAL A 26 -9.79 17.84 -6.39
N ASP A 27 -10.53 18.89 -6.74
CA ASP A 27 -11.85 19.20 -6.20
C ASP A 27 -12.92 18.88 -7.23
N VAL A 28 -13.93 18.10 -6.84
CA VAL A 28 -15.18 17.91 -7.58
C VAL A 28 -16.26 18.73 -6.89
N ILE A 29 -16.82 19.71 -7.60
CA ILE A 29 -17.84 20.64 -7.11
C ILE A 29 -19.17 20.28 -7.73
N LEU A 30 -20.20 20.14 -6.90
CA LEU A 30 -21.55 19.78 -7.30
C LEU A 30 -22.43 21.01 -7.48
N GLU A 31 -23.53 20.90 -8.26
CA GLU A 31 -24.51 21.96 -8.50
C GLU A 31 -25.15 22.55 -7.23
N ASN A 32 -25.13 21.79 -6.12
CA ASN A 32 -25.61 22.23 -4.82
C ASN A 32 -24.52 22.86 -3.93
N GLY A 33 -23.33 23.09 -4.47
CA GLY A 33 -22.20 23.70 -3.77
C GLY A 33 -21.38 22.73 -2.91
N ILE A 34 -21.76 21.46 -2.79
CA ILE A 34 -20.96 20.45 -2.08
C ILE A 34 -19.69 20.15 -2.87
N MET A 35 -18.59 19.97 -2.16
CA MET A 35 -17.28 19.71 -2.75
C MET A 35 -16.63 18.47 -2.13
N GLY A 36 -16.15 17.57 -3.00
CA GLY A 36 -15.24 16.47 -2.64
C GLY A 36 -13.82 16.83 -3.05
N ARG A 37 -12.84 16.48 -2.23
CA ARG A 37 -11.40 16.68 -2.48
C ARG A 37 -10.65 15.38 -2.31
N ALA A 38 -9.67 15.12 -3.18
CA ALA A 38 -8.74 14.02 -3.04
C ALA A 38 -7.37 14.41 -3.58
N ALA A 39 -6.33 13.91 -2.93
CA ALA A 39 -4.94 14.05 -3.35
C ALA A 39 -4.35 12.69 -3.73
N VAL A 40 -3.49 12.67 -4.74
CA VAL A 40 -2.97 11.45 -5.34
C VAL A 40 -1.61 11.10 -4.72
N PRO A 41 -1.39 9.85 -4.25
CA PRO A 41 -0.07 9.40 -3.80
C PRO A 41 0.89 9.12 -4.97
N SER A 42 2.19 9.04 -4.68
CA SER A 42 3.25 8.81 -5.68
C SER A 42 4.26 7.78 -5.19
N GLY A 43 4.62 6.80 -6.02
CA GLY A 43 5.63 5.79 -5.71
C GLY A 43 7.06 6.28 -5.85
N ALA A 44 8.00 5.66 -5.13
CA ALA A 44 9.45 5.80 -5.34
C ALA A 44 9.96 4.69 -6.25
N SER A 45 9.75 3.43 -5.88
CA SER A 45 9.86 2.27 -6.75
C SER A 45 8.51 2.02 -7.42
N THR A 46 8.51 1.61 -8.68
CA THR A 46 7.30 1.35 -9.46
C THR A 46 7.47 0.04 -10.22
N GLY A 47 6.49 -0.85 -10.12
CA GLY A 47 6.43 -2.06 -10.95
C GLY A 47 6.34 -1.71 -12.43
N GLU A 48 6.91 -2.54 -13.29
CA GLU A 48 6.97 -2.30 -14.75
C GLU A 48 5.59 -2.11 -15.38
N ASN A 49 4.56 -2.70 -14.79
CA ASN A 49 3.20 -2.75 -15.33
C ASN A 49 2.23 -1.77 -14.67
N GLU A 50 2.69 -0.84 -13.85
CA GLU A 50 1.83 0.18 -13.25
C GLU A 50 1.25 1.13 -14.31
N ALA A 51 0.07 1.68 -14.03
CA ALA A 51 -0.47 2.78 -14.82
C ALA A 51 0.44 4.03 -14.72
N LEU A 52 0.52 4.79 -15.79
CA LEU A 52 1.48 5.89 -15.92
C LEU A 52 1.12 7.09 -15.04
N GLU A 53 1.98 7.42 -14.10
CA GLU A 53 1.97 8.73 -13.44
C GLU A 53 2.55 9.78 -14.39
N LEU A 54 1.69 10.69 -14.88
CA LEU A 54 2.11 11.69 -15.86
C LEU A 54 2.91 12.81 -15.20
N ARG A 55 4.18 12.93 -15.57
CA ARG A 55 5.12 13.97 -15.16
C ARG A 55 5.45 14.89 -16.31
N ASP A 56 5.77 16.16 -16.01
CA ASP A 56 6.04 17.19 -17.02
C ASP A 56 7.33 16.93 -17.80
N GLY A 57 8.36 16.37 -17.15
CA GLY A 57 9.66 16.11 -17.72
C GLY A 57 10.54 17.37 -17.89
N ASP A 58 10.07 18.55 -17.49
CA ASP A 58 10.85 19.78 -17.52
C ASP A 58 11.89 19.80 -16.39
N LYS A 59 13.14 19.56 -16.75
CA LYS A 59 14.27 19.53 -15.80
C LYS A 59 14.50 20.83 -15.02
N LYS A 60 14.00 21.96 -15.53
CA LYS A 60 14.12 23.26 -14.87
C LYS A 60 13.11 23.45 -13.73
N ARG A 61 12.10 22.56 -13.66
CA ARG A 61 11.05 22.65 -12.66
C ARG A 61 10.90 21.29 -11.96
N TYR A 62 11.17 21.27 -10.63
CA TYR A 62 11.15 20.05 -9.80
C TYR A 62 11.94 18.87 -10.40
N ASP A 63 13.04 19.16 -11.08
CA ASP A 63 13.86 18.14 -11.79
C ASP A 63 13.04 17.21 -12.71
N GLY A 64 12.03 17.75 -13.38
CA GLY A 64 11.14 17.01 -14.28
C GLY A 64 9.93 16.38 -13.62
N LYS A 65 9.80 16.47 -12.29
CA LYS A 65 8.73 15.83 -11.53
C LYS A 65 7.44 16.65 -11.42
N GLY A 66 7.35 17.82 -12.05
CA GLY A 66 6.13 18.62 -12.11
C GLY A 66 4.93 17.83 -12.65
N VAL A 67 3.71 18.26 -12.31
CA VAL A 67 2.46 17.57 -12.73
C VAL A 67 1.47 18.52 -13.43
N LEU A 68 1.95 19.64 -13.98
CA LEU A 68 1.07 20.61 -14.64
C LEU A 68 0.36 20.05 -15.86
N LYS A 69 0.96 19.11 -16.59
CA LYS A 69 0.30 18.42 -17.72
C LYS A 69 -0.89 17.61 -17.24
N ALA A 70 -0.75 16.87 -16.13
CA ALA A 70 -1.85 16.14 -15.52
C ALA A 70 -2.94 17.08 -15.01
N VAL A 71 -2.57 18.18 -14.36
CA VAL A 71 -3.48 19.25 -13.91
C VAL A 71 -4.24 19.85 -15.10
N GLU A 72 -3.55 20.14 -16.19
CA GLU A 72 -4.16 20.65 -17.42
C GLU A 72 -5.18 19.65 -18.02
N ASN A 73 -4.84 18.35 -18.01
CA ASN A 73 -5.76 17.29 -18.45
C ASN A 73 -7.03 17.23 -17.58
N VAL A 74 -6.90 17.40 -16.26
CA VAL A 74 -8.06 17.51 -15.36
C VAL A 74 -8.92 18.72 -15.76
N ASN A 75 -8.31 19.91 -15.86
CA ASN A 75 -9.05 21.17 -16.00
C ASN A 75 -9.63 21.37 -17.41
N LYS A 76 -8.93 20.93 -18.46
CA LYS A 76 -9.32 21.22 -19.84
C LYS A 76 -9.94 20.05 -20.60
N ILE A 77 -9.71 18.81 -20.15
CA ILE A 77 -10.24 17.62 -20.83
C ILE A 77 -11.28 16.91 -19.99
N ILE A 78 -10.96 16.55 -18.75
CA ILE A 78 -11.85 15.77 -17.88
C ILE A 78 -13.00 16.63 -17.37
N ALA A 79 -12.73 17.83 -16.86
CA ALA A 79 -13.75 18.70 -16.27
C ALA A 79 -14.89 19.03 -17.24
N PRO A 80 -14.66 19.48 -18.48
CA PRO A 80 -15.73 19.72 -19.43
C PRO A 80 -16.52 18.45 -19.78
N ALA A 81 -15.86 17.30 -19.84
CA ALA A 81 -16.48 16.04 -20.21
C ALA A 81 -17.42 15.50 -19.12
N LEU A 82 -17.13 15.77 -17.84
CA LEU A 82 -17.91 15.30 -16.70
C LEU A 82 -19.01 16.28 -16.27
N LYS A 83 -19.01 17.52 -16.80
CA LYS A 83 -20.02 18.52 -16.44
C LYS A 83 -21.43 18.00 -16.74
N GLY A 84 -22.29 18.03 -15.73
CA GLY A 84 -23.67 17.55 -15.81
C GLY A 84 -23.84 16.05 -15.54
N ASP A 85 -22.76 15.28 -15.37
CA ASP A 85 -22.84 13.87 -14.98
C ASP A 85 -23.34 13.72 -13.54
N ASN A 86 -23.95 12.60 -13.23
CA ASN A 86 -24.44 12.30 -11.91
C ASN A 86 -23.29 11.84 -11.00
N VAL A 87 -23.05 12.56 -9.91
CA VAL A 87 -21.98 12.23 -8.95
C VAL A 87 -22.12 10.83 -8.31
N PHE A 88 -23.35 10.32 -8.21
CA PHE A 88 -23.60 8.99 -7.61
C PHE A 88 -23.29 7.82 -8.55
N ASP A 89 -22.93 8.10 -9.78
CA ASP A 89 -22.66 7.08 -10.79
C ASP A 89 -21.14 6.91 -10.98
N GLN A 90 -20.46 6.52 -9.90
CA GLN A 90 -19.00 6.39 -9.85
C GLN A 90 -18.44 5.61 -11.05
N ARG A 91 -19.07 4.46 -11.36
CA ARG A 91 -18.61 3.62 -12.45
C ARG A 91 -18.70 4.31 -13.80
N ALA A 92 -19.82 5.02 -14.07
CA ALA A 92 -19.97 5.76 -15.31
C ALA A 92 -18.95 6.89 -15.45
N VAL A 93 -18.68 7.62 -14.35
CA VAL A 93 -17.65 8.67 -14.31
C VAL A 93 -16.26 8.08 -14.62
N ASP A 94 -15.88 7.01 -13.95
CA ASP A 94 -14.57 6.37 -14.16
C ASP A 94 -14.45 5.82 -15.59
N MET A 95 -15.45 5.08 -16.08
CA MET A 95 -15.45 4.53 -17.44
C MET A 95 -15.37 5.61 -18.52
N LYS A 96 -15.99 6.75 -18.28
CA LYS A 96 -15.90 7.91 -19.20
C LYS A 96 -14.48 8.47 -19.26
N MET A 97 -13.80 8.59 -18.11
CA MET A 97 -12.41 9.04 -18.07
C MET A 97 -11.47 8.03 -18.75
N LEU A 98 -11.67 6.73 -18.53
CA LEU A 98 -10.92 5.67 -19.19
C LEU A 98 -11.09 5.71 -20.71
N ALA A 99 -12.31 5.96 -21.19
CA ALA A 99 -12.60 6.11 -22.61
C ALA A 99 -11.95 7.37 -23.22
N LEU A 100 -11.87 8.47 -22.49
CA LEU A 100 -11.19 9.70 -22.89
C LEU A 100 -9.67 9.50 -23.01
N ASP A 101 -9.07 8.72 -22.12
CA ASP A 101 -7.67 8.34 -22.22
C ASP A 101 -7.45 7.38 -23.40
N GLY A 102 -8.18 6.29 -23.44
CA GLY A 102 -8.17 5.29 -24.52
C GLY A 102 -6.90 4.45 -24.60
N THR A 103 -5.99 4.53 -23.61
CA THR A 103 -4.75 3.74 -23.56
C THR A 103 -4.76 2.73 -22.41
N PRO A 104 -4.10 1.56 -22.55
CA PRO A 104 -4.08 0.55 -21.50
C PRO A 104 -3.45 1.03 -20.18
N THR A 105 -2.46 1.92 -20.27
CA THR A 105 -1.67 2.41 -19.13
C THR A 105 -2.02 3.83 -18.70
N LYS A 106 -3.13 4.39 -19.22
CA LYS A 106 -3.55 5.77 -18.93
C LYS A 106 -2.49 6.82 -19.31
N SER A 107 -1.72 6.53 -20.38
CA SER A 107 -0.57 7.35 -20.78
C SER A 107 -0.92 8.69 -21.43
N LYS A 108 -2.17 8.87 -21.86
CA LYS A 108 -2.63 10.12 -22.49
C LYS A 108 -3.02 11.18 -21.47
N LEU A 109 -3.85 10.83 -20.49
CA LEU A 109 -4.32 11.76 -19.46
C LEU A 109 -3.47 11.72 -18.19
N GLY A 110 -2.90 10.56 -17.88
CA GLY A 110 -2.20 10.26 -16.65
C GLY A 110 -3.08 9.56 -15.62
N ALA A 111 -2.57 8.48 -15.02
CA ALA A 111 -3.26 7.78 -13.94
C ALA A 111 -3.50 8.71 -12.74
N ASN A 112 -2.57 9.62 -12.45
CA ASN A 112 -2.70 10.62 -11.40
C ASN A 112 -3.86 11.60 -11.66
N ALA A 113 -4.06 12.06 -12.88
CA ALA A 113 -5.19 12.91 -13.25
C ALA A 113 -6.53 12.18 -13.08
N ILE A 114 -6.63 10.96 -13.60
CA ILE A 114 -7.85 10.14 -13.54
C ILE A 114 -8.17 9.78 -12.08
N LEU A 115 -7.18 9.31 -11.32
CA LEU A 115 -7.38 8.91 -9.92
C LEU A 115 -7.84 10.08 -9.04
N GLY A 116 -7.23 11.26 -9.19
CA GLY A 116 -7.62 12.44 -8.41
C GLY A 116 -9.11 12.76 -8.60
N VAL A 117 -9.59 12.74 -9.84
CA VAL A 117 -11.00 12.96 -10.15
C VAL A 117 -11.89 11.83 -9.63
N SER A 118 -11.49 10.59 -9.82
CA SER A 118 -12.21 9.40 -9.37
C SER A 118 -12.48 9.42 -7.85
N LEU A 119 -11.42 9.65 -7.06
CA LEU A 119 -11.54 9.70 -5.60
C LEU A 119 -12.30 10.94 -5.11
N ALA A 120 -12.06 12.11 -5.71
CA ALA A 120 -12.78 13.33 -5.36
C ALA A 120 -14.29 13.22 -5.68
N THR A 121 -14.67 12.49 -6.74
CA THR A 121 -16.06 12.18 -7.06
C THR A 121 -16.72 11.35 -5.96
N ALA A 122 -16.07 10.30 -5.47
CA ALA A 122 -16.57 9.49 -4.36
C ALA A 122 -16.73 10.31 -3.07
N GLN A 123 -15.76 11.19 -2.77
CA GLN A 123 -15.83 12.12 -1.64
C GLN A 123 -17.02 13.08 -1.76
N ALA A 124 -17.25 13.65 -2.94
CA ALA A 124 -18.37 14.54 -3.19
C ALA A 124 -19.71 13.81 -3.04
N ALA A 125 -19.80 12.59 -3.57
CA ALA A 125 -21.01 11.77 -3.49
C ALA A 125 -21.35 11.41 -2.03
N ALA A 126 -20.38 10.97 -1.25
CA ALA A 126 -20.56 10.65 0.17
C ALA A 126 -21.08 11.87 0.97
N LYS A 127 -20.46 13.04 0.76
CA LYS A 127 -20.88 14.30 1.37
C LYS A 127 -22.28 14.72 0.94
N ALA A 128 -22.64 14.55 -0.33
CA ALA A 128 -23.96 14.87 -0.86
C ALA A 128 -25.08 14.00 -0.24
N LEU A 129 -24.75 12.77 0.13
CA LEU A 129 -25.64 11.86 0.85
C LEU A 129 -25.57 12.03 2.38
N ASN A 130 -24.64 12.86 2.87
CA ASN A 130 -24.37 13.05 4.30
C ASN A 130 -24.07 11.73 5.02
N ILE A 131 -23.25 10.88 4.39
CA ILE A 131 -22.74 9.62 4.96
C ILE A 131 -21.22 9.56 4.87
N PRO A 132 -20.53 8.82 5.76
CA PRO A 132 -19.09 8.63 5.70
C PRO A 132 -18.67 7.94 4.41
N LEU A 133 -17.44 8.24 3.94
CA LEU A 133 -16.93 7.67 2.68
C LEU A 133 -16.88 6.14 2.71
N TYR A 134 -16.39 5.54 3.80
CA TYR A 134 -16.36 4.07 3.90
C TYR A 134 -17.75 3.44 3.77
N ARG A 135 -18.80 4.12 4.27
CA ARG A 135 -20.17 3.65 4.16
C ARG A 135 -20.74 3.86 2.75
N TYR A 136 -20.37 4.96 2.10
CA TYR A 136 -20.75 5.20 0.71
C TYR A 136 -20.19 4.13 -0.23
N ILE A 137 -18.91 3.80 -0.09
CA ILE A 137 -18.25 2.80 -0.94
C ILE A 137 -18.67 1.38 -0.59
N GLY A 138 -18.70 1.04 0.71
CA GLY A 138 -18.87 -0.34 1.19
C GLY A 138 -20.30 -0.73 1.56
N GLY A 139 -21.21 0.25 1.63
CA GLY A 139 -22.60 0.00 2.01
C GLY A 139 -22.78 -0.43 3.48
N ALA A 140 -23.88 -1.12 3.74
CA ALA A 140 -24.27 -1.50 5.10
C ALA A 140 -23.32 -2.52 5.76
N ASN A 141 -22.55 -3.27 4.96
CA ASN A 141 -21.66 -4.31 5.48
C ASN A 141 -20.24 -3.82 5.80
N ALA A 142 -19.93 -2.55 5.59
CA ALA A 142 -18.62 -1.98 5.92
C ALA A 142 -18.48 -1.81 7.45
N HIS A 143 -17.68 -2.68 8.10
CA HIS A 143 -17.54 -2.68 9.57
C HIS A 143 -16.22 -3.26 10.07
N VAL A 144 -15.35 -3.76 9.18
CA VAL A 144 -14.09 -4.39 9.58
C VAL A 144 -12.97 -3.36 9.59
N LEU A 145 -12.43 -3.06 10.78
CA LEU A 145 -11.21 -2.26 10.95
C LEU A 145 -10.01 -3.12 10.58
N PRO A 146 -9.07 -2.59 9.77
CA PRO A 146 -7.95 -3.37 9.27
C PRO A 146 -6.84 -3.54 10.31
N VAL A 147 -6.22 -4.72 10.39
CA VAL A 147 -4.97 -4.90 11.13
C VAL A 147 -3.88 -4.08 10.44
N PRO A 148 -3.26 -3.11 11.12
CA PRO A 148 -2.19 -2.33 10.51
C PRO A 148 -0.92 -3.15 10.37
N MET A 149 -0.24 -2.98 9.24
CA MET A 149 1.12 -3.43 8.96
C MET A 149 2.01 -2.20 9.02
N MET A 150 2.66 -2.01 10.17
CA MET A 150 3.40 -0.78 10.50
C MET A 150 4.87 -0.95 10.18
N ASN A 151 5.38 -0.24 9.18
CA ASN A 151 6.79 -0.31 8.77
C ASN A 151 7.69 0.39 9.78
N ILE A 152 8.31 -0.35 10.70
CA ILE A 152 9.15 0.20 11.76
C ILE A 152 10.65 0.19 11.46
N ILE A 153 11.10 -0.59 10.48
CA ILE A 153 12.47 -0.61 9.97
C ILE A 153 12.46 -0.56 8.45
N ASN A 154 13.18 0.40 7.88
CA ASN A 154 13.42 0.54 6.46
C ASN A 154 14.79 -0.04 6.07
N GLY A 155 14.83 -0.75 4.94
CA GLY A 155 16.04 -1.23 4.28
C GLY A 155 15.94 -1.04 2.76
N GLY A 156 16.65 -1.84 1.98
CA GLY A 156 16.61 -1.82 0.52
C GLY A 156 16.79 -0.42 -0.06
N ALA A 157 16.00 -0.09 -1.08
CA ALA A 157 16.01 1.22 -1.73
C ALA A 157 15.53 2.38 -0.84
N HIS A 158 14.86 2.09 0.29
CA HIS A 158 14.33 3.08 1.24
C HIS A 158 15.34 3.50 2.32
N SER A 159 16.59 3.00 2.29
CA SER A 159 17.59 3.23 3.32
C SER A 159 19.00 3.06 2.78
N ASP A 160 19.97 3.75 3.40
CA ASP A 160 21.40 3.51 3.18
C ASP A 160 21.92 2.29 3.99
N ALA A 161 21.05 1.55 4.67
CA ALA A 161 21.41 0.38 5.44
C ALA A 161 21.78 -0.79 4.50
N PRO A 162 22.79 -1.61 4.83
CA PRO A 162 23.19 -2.75 4.01
C PRO A 162 22.25 -3.96 4.23
N ILE A 163 20.97 -3.75 4.03
CA ILE A 163 19.91 -4.77 4.16
C ILE A 163 19.16 -4.82 2.83
N ALA A 164 19.02 -6.04 2.27
CA ALA A 164 18.35 -6.23 0.99
C ALA A 164 16.85 -5.93 1.04
N PHE A 165 16.16 -6.42 2.07
CA PHE A 165 14.73 -6.27 2.21
C PHE A 165 14.34 -4.82 2.52
N GLN A 166 13.26 -4.38 1.87
CA GLN A 166 12.85 -2.97 1.88
C GLN A 166 12.16 -2.56 3.17
N GLU A 167 11.31 -3.43 3.74
CA GLU A 167 10.50 -3.08 4.90
C GLU A 167 10.36 -4.25 5.88
N PHE A 168 10.42 -3.90 7.16
CA PHE A 168 10.09 -4.79 8.27
C PHE A 168 8.97 -4.16 9.07
N MET A 169 7.84 -4.84 9.11
CA MET A 169 6.59 -4.33 9.67
C MET A 169 6.17 -5.13 10.89
N ILE A 170 5.51 -4.47 11.83
CA ILE A 170 4.78 -5.13 12.92
C ILE A 170 3.28 -5.14 12.64
N ARG A 171 2.63 -6.20 13.10
CA ARG A 171 1.20 -6.44 12.98
C ARG A 171 0.61 -6.73 14.36
N PRO A 172 -0.12 -5.81 15.00
CA PRO A 172 -0.74 -6.01 16.32
C PRO A 172 -1.98 -6.90 16.23
N VAL A 173 -1.81 -8.17 15.95
CA VAL A 173 -2.90 -9.14 15.69
C VAL A 173 -3.67 -9.53 16.97
N GLY A 174 -3.08 -9.34 18.14
CA GLY A 174 -3.69 -9.62 19.43
C GLY A 174 -4.54 -8.48 19.98
N ALA A 175 -4.56 -7.32 19.32
CA ALA A 175 -5.38 -6.19 19.72
C ALA A 175 -6.88 -6.52 19.58
N LYS A 176 -7.70 -5.88 20.42
CA LYS A 176 -9.16 -6.06 20.42
C LYS A 176 -9.90 -4.94 19.70
N SER A 177 -9.19 -3.88 19.34
CA SER A 177 -9.72 -2.70 18.67
C SER A 177 -8.62 -2.03 17.84
N GLU A 178 -9.02 -1.19 16.89
CA GLU A 178 -8.08 -0.39 16.09
C GLU A 178 -7.25 0.56 16.97
N LYS A 179 -7.92 1.22 17.91
CA LYS A 179 -7.27 2.12 18.86
C LYS A 179 -6.23 1.41 19.73
N GLU A 180 -6.51 0.17 20.15
CA GLU A 180 -5.54 -0.65 20.88
C GLU A 180 -4.37 -1.06 19.99
N ALA A 181 -4.63 -1.46 18.74
CA ALA A 181 -3.59 -1.82 17.78
C ALA A 181 -2.62 -0.65 17.51
N ILE A 182 -3.14 0.55 17.34
CA ILE A 182 -2.33 1.76 17.14
C ILE A 182 -1.50 2.06 18.39
N ARG A 183 -2.07 1.90 19.60
CA ARG A 183 -1.33 2.04 20.86
C ARG A 183 -0.18 1.03 20.95
N MET A 184 -0.45 -0.25 20.69
CA MET A 184 0.56 -1.31 20.70
C MET A 184 1.69 -0.99 19.71
N GLY A 185 1.34 -0.56 18.50
CA GLY A 185 2.31 -0.16 17.48
C GLY A 185 3.20 1.00 17.94
N ALA A 186 2.62 2.03 18.55
CA ALA A 186 3.36 3.17 19.09
C ALA A 186 4.32 2.76 20.23
N GLU A 187 3.86 1.90 21.14
CA GLU A 187 4.68 1.41 22.26
C GLU A 187 5.86 0.57 21.77
N VAL A 188 5.66 -0.32 20.77
CA VAL A 188 6.75 -1.10 20.15
C VAL A 188 7.71 -0.19 19.38
N PHE A 189 7.21 0.79 18.63
CA PHE A 189 8.02 1.78 17.93
C PHE A 189 8.94 2.55 18.88
N HIS A 190 8.42 3.01 20.02
CA HIS A 190 9.21 3.71 21.03
C HIS A 190 10.19 2.78 21.78
N ALA A 191 9.82 1.51 22.01
CA ALA A 191 10.74 0.53 22.57
C ALA A 191 11.92 0.27 21.62
N LEU A 192 11.64 0.14 20.30
CA LEU A 192 12.67 0.01 19.29
C LEU A 192 13.61 1.23 19.26
N ALA A 193 13.07 2.44 19.34
CA ALA A 193 13.89 3.65 19.41
C ALA A 193 14.86 3.64 20.60
N LYS A 194 14.41 3.18 21.78
CA LYS A 194 15.25 3.03 22.96
C LYS A 194 16.35 2.00 22.76
N LEU A 195 15.99 0.84 22.19
CA LEU A 195 16.93 -0.23 21.88
C LEU A 195 18.02 0.23 20.92
N LEU A 196 17.66 0.91 19.83
CA LEU A 196 18.59 1.42 18.84
C LEU A 196 19.56 2.45 19.46
N LYS A 197 19.04 3.39 20.26
CA LYS A 197 19.88 4.36 21.00
C LYS A 197 20.86 3.67 21.95
N ALA A 198 20.42 2.66 22.69
CA ALA A 198 21.28 1.89 23.60
C ALA A 198 22.42 1.16 22.86
N ARG A 199 22.19 0.77 21.59
CA ARG A 199 23.18 0.17 20.70
C ARG A 199 24.04 1.19 19.95
N GLY A 200 23.80 2.50 20.12
CA GLY A 200 24.51 3.56 19.38
C GLY A 200 24.10 3.64 17.91
N LEU A 201 22.93 3.08 17.54
CA LEU A 201 22.40 3.11 16.20
C LEU A 201 21.51 4.33 15.96
N SER A 202 21.39 4.72 14.69
CA SER A 202 20.55 5.87 14.27
C SER A 202 19.07 5.59 14.54
N THR A 203 18.35 6.63 14.97
CA THR A 203 16.89 6.69 15.03
C THR A 203 16.31 7.68 14.02
N ALA A 204 17.08 8.05 12.99
CA ALA A 204 16.56 8.76 11.84
C ALA A 204 15.56 7.87 11.09
N VAL A 205 14.51 8.48 10.55
CA VAL A 205 13.43 7.78 9.86
C VAL A 205 13.50 7.98 8.35
N GLY A 206 13.09 6.96 7.61
CA GLY A 206 12.91 7.01 6.16
C GLY A 206 11.60 7.68 5.74
N ASP A 207 11.29 7.61 4.45
CA ASP A 207 10.12 8.24 3.84
C ASP A 207 8.79 7.78 4.45
N GLU A 208 8.73 6.54 4.92
CA GLU A 208 7.52 5.94 5.50
C GLU A 208 7.48 5.98 7.04
N GLY A 209 8.45 6.65 7.64
CA GLY A 209 8.51 6.89 9.09
C GLY A 209 9.15 5.77 9.92
N GLY A 210 9.60 4.67 9.30
CA GLY A 210 10.39 3.62 9.95
C GLY A 210 11.83 4.03 10.16
N PHE A 211 12.52 3.45 11.15
CA PHE A 211 13.93 3.69 11.41
C PHE A 211 14.80 3.09 10.30
N ALA A 212 15.92 3.72 10.01
CA ALA A 212 16.87 3.28 8.98
C ALA A 212 18.31 3.13 9.56
N PRO A 213 18.52 2.32 10.61
CA PRO A 213 19.84 2.12 11.20
C PRO A 213 20.67 1.13 10.37
N LYS A 214 21.98 1.20 10.54
CA LYS A 214 22.92 0.24 9.92
C LYS A 214 22.98 -1.05 10.76
N PHE A 215 22.04 -1.95 10.50
CA PHE A 215 22.06 -3.30 11.08
C PHE A 215 23.12 -4.20 10.44
N ASP A 216 23.46 -5.27 11.12
CA ASP A 216 24.34 -6.33 10.63
C ASP A 216 23.63 -7.41 9.80
N GLY A 217 22.54 -7.02 9.10
CA GLY A 217 21.78 -7.88 8.22
C GLY A 217 20.32 -8.08 8.66
N ILE A 218 19.59 -8.89 7.89
CA ILE A 218 18.16 -9.16 8.06
C ILE A 218 17.88 -9.76 9.45
N ASN A 219 18.69 -10.72 9.89
CA ASN A 219 18.49 -11.35 11.20
C ASN A 219 18.67 -10.35 12.35
N ASP A 220 19.62 -9.42 12.28
CA ASP A 220 19.82 -8.40 13.30
C ASP A 220 18.63 -7.44 13.39
N ALA A 221 18.04 -7.08 12.25
CA ALA A 221 16.81 -6.30 12.20
C ALA A 221 15.64 -7.05 12.85
N LEU A 222 15.42 -8.31 12.48
CA LEU A 222 14.34 -9.14 13.02
C LEU A 222 14.51 -9.42 14.53
N ASP A 223 15.73 -9.72 14.98
CA ASP A 223 16.04 -9.90 16.40
C ASP A 223 15.74 -8.63 17.21
N SER A 224 16.06 -7.45 16.65
CA SER A 224 15.77 -6.15 17.26
C SER A 224 14.28 -5.88 17.37
N ILE A 225 13.48 -6.25 16.35
CA ILE A 225 12.02 -6.13 16.40
C ILE A 225 11.43 -7.05 17.47
N VAL A 226 11.84 -8.33 17.50
CA VAL A 226 11.38 -9.29 18.52
C VAL A 226 11.71 -8.79 19.92
N GLN A 227 12.92 -8.22 20.13
CA GLN A 227 13.28 -7.64 21.42
C GLN A 227 12.43 -6.41 21.76
N ALA A 228 12.19 -5.51 20.80
CA ALA A 228 11.34 -4.33 21.01
C ALA A 228 9.89 -4.70 21.37
N ILE A 229 9.34 -5.75 20.76
CA ILE A 229 8.00 -6.27 21.12
C ILE A 229 7.97 -6.72 22.59
N LYS A 230 9.01 -7.47 23.03
CA LYS A 230 9.14 -7.92 24.42
C LYS A 230 9.32 -6.75 25.40
N ASP A 231 10.17 -5.79 25.05
CA ASP A 231 10.45 -4.60 25.85
C ASP A 231 9.22 -3.70 26.00
N ALA A 232 8.31 -3.72 25.02
CA ALA A 232 7.00 -3.06 25.11
C ALA A 232 5.98 -3.83 25.94
N GLY A 233 6.31 -5.06 26.42
CA GLY A 233 5.45 -5.89 27.26
C GLY A 233 4.50 -6.81 26.49
N TYR A 234 4.73 -6.99 25.18
CA TYR A 234 3.92 -7.85 24.32
C TYR A 234 4.61 -9.18 23.99
N LYS A 235 3.81 -10.18 23.62
CA LYS A 235 4.30 -11.51 23.21
C LYS A 235 4.48 -11.57 21.70
N PRO A 236 5.73 -11.77 21.21
CA PRO A 236 5.96 -12.00 19.78
C PRO A 236 5.20 -13.25 19.30
N GLY A 237 4.47 -13.11 18.20
CA GLY A 237 3.67 -14.19 17.63
C GLY A 237 2.23 -14.25 18.10
N ASP A 238 1.97 -13.96 19.38
CA ASP A 238 0.61 -13.95 19.93
C ASP A 238 -0.03 -12.56 19.81
N ASP A 239 0.62 -11.55 20.41
CA ASP A 239 0.11 -10.18 20.43
C ASP A 239 0.53 -9.39 19.18
N VAL A 240 1.81 -9.54 18.80
CA VAL A 240 2.39 -8.84 17.66
C VAL A 240 3.16 -9.81 16.77
N LYS A 241 2.80 -9.85 15.51
CA LYS A 241 3.51 -10.57 14.44
C LYS A 241 4.34 -9.64 13.59
N ILE A 242 5.14 -10.22 12.72
CA ILE A 242 6.01 -9.51 11.79
C ILE A 242 5.52 -9.75 10.36
N ALA A 243 5.59 -8.71 9.54
CA ALA A 243 5.49 -8.80 8.09
C ALA A 243 6.74 -8.21 7.45
N MET A 244 7.09 -8.69 6.28
CA MET A 244 8.22 -8.17 5.49
C MET A 244 7.76 -7.79 4.10
N ASP A 245 8.39 -6.76 3.55
CA ASP A 245 8.41 -6.47 2.13
C ASP A 245 9.85 -6.67 1.64
N CYS A 246 10.06 -7.69 0.82
CA CYS A 246 11.37 -7.99 0.29
C CYS A 246 11.73 -7.10 -0.88
N ALA A 247 10.76 -6.63 -1.67
CA ALA A 247 10.95 -5.90 -2.93
C ALA A 247 12.01 -6.58 -3.81
N SER A 248 11.86 -7.88 -4.03
CA SER A 248 12.94 -8.74 -4.56
C SER A 248 13.35 -8.40 -5.99
N SER A 249 12.49 -7.74 -6.77
CA SER A 249 12.82 -7.23 -8.10
C SER A 249 13.98 -6.22 -8.08
N GLU A 250 14.20 -5.51 -6.96
CA GLU A 250 15.28 -4.53 -6.82
C GLU A 250 16.69 -5.17 -6.76
N PHE A 251 16.79 -6.44 -6.39
CA PHE A 251 18.06 -7.15 -6.27
C PHE A 251 18.09 -8.50 -7.01
N SER A 252 17.10 -8.79 -7.82
CA SER A 252 17.08 -9.95 -8.70
C SER A 252 17.82 -9.69 -10.00
N VAL A 253 18.21 -10.76 -10.67
CA VAL A 253 18.77 -10.74 -12.02
C VAL A 253 18.36 -12.02 -12.76
N GLU A 254 17.87 -11.86 -13.99
CA GLU A 254 17.60 -12.98 -14.88
C GLU A 254 18.84 -13.35 -15.66
N LYS A 255 19.20 -14.65 -15.65
CA LYS A 255 20.32 -15.24 -16.41
C LYS A 255 19.85 -16.54 -17.05
N ASP A 256 19.91 -16.63 -18.37
CA ASP A 256 19.51 -17.82 -19.14
C ASP A 256 18.11 -18.35 -18.79
N GLY A 257 17.15 -17.43 -18.58
CA GLY A 257 15.75 -17.76 -18.25
C GLY A 257 15.55 -18.23 -16.81
N LYS A 258 16.48 -17.97 -15.91
CA LYS A 258 16.42 -18.27 -14.48
C LYS A 258 16.67 -17.02 -13.65
N PHE A 259 15.93 -16.88 -12.56
CA PHE A 259 16.09 -15.77 -11.63
C PHE A 259 17.12 -16.11 -10.55
N TYR A 260 17.92 -15.11 -10.20
CA TYR A 260 18.90 -15.14 -9.11
C TYR A 260 18.76 -13.89 -8.27
N TYR A 261 18.90 -14.01 -6.96
CA TYR A 261 18.75 -12.94 -5.98
C TYR A 261 20.10 -12.53 -5.44
N ASN A 262 20.58 -11.34 -5.82
CA ASN A 262 21.96 -10.91 -5.63
C ASN A 262 22.11 -10.04 -4.38
N TYR A 263 22.30 -10.66 -3.24
CA TYR A 263 22.56 -9.97 -1.97
C TYR A 263 23.91 -9.25 -1.92
N LYS A 264 24.84 -9.57 -2.81
CA LYS A 264 26.16 -8.92 -2.90
C LYS A 264 26.06 -7.46 -3.35
N ALA A 265 25.11 -7.14 -4.24
CA ALA A 265 24.95 -5.80 -4.80
C ALA A 265 24.57 -4.76 -3.76
N LEU A 266 23.79 -5.16 -2.75
CA LEU A 266 23.26 -4.29 -1.71
C LEU A 266 24.16 -4.18 -0.48
N SER A 267 25.10 -5.09 -0.30
CA SER A 267 26.01 -5.10 0.83
C SER A 267 27.21 -4.14 0.70
N ASN A 268 27.28 -3.31 -0.34
CA ASN A 268 28.40 -2.38 -0.60
C ASN A 268 29.79 -3.00 -0.39
N GLY A 269 29.94 -4.27 -0.80
CA GLY A 269 31.18 -5.03 -0.61
C GLY A 269 31.35 -5.64 0.79
N THR A 270 30.38 -5.46 1.70
CA THR A 270 30.35 -6.13 3.01
C THR A 270 29.22 -7.15 3.01
N PRO A 271 29.50 -8.43 2.68
CA PRO A 271 28.45 -9.42 2.47
C PRO A 271 27.87 -9.90 3.81
N LYS A 272 26.70 -9.41 4.18
CA LYS A 272 26.02 -9.79 5.42
C LYS A 272 24.65 -10.43 5.23
N ASP A 273 24.02 -10.30 4.04
CA ASP A 273 22.66 -10.82 3.74
C ASP A 273 22.64 -11.73 2.51
N PRO A 274 22.09 -12.89 2.63
CA PRO A 274 22.46 -13.99 3.51
C PRO A 274 23.90 -14.40 3.22
N ASN A 275 24.82 -13.90 3.98
CA ASN A 275 26.27 -14.07 3.81
C ASN A 275 26.83 -13.51 2.48
N GLY A 276 26.16 -12.51 1.85
CA GLY A 276 26.60 -11.86 0.62
C GLY A 276 26.68 -12.78 -0.59
N LYS A 277 25.80 -13.76 -0.67
CA LYS A 277 25.71 -14.72 -1.78
C LYS A 277 24.73 -14.26 -2.84
N GLU A 278 24.82 -14.83 -4.01
CA GLU A 278 23.77 -14.87 -5.00
C GLU A 278 23.00 -16.18 -4.79
N LEU A 279 21.68 -16.10 -4.64
CA LEU A 279 20.80 -17.25 -4.45
C LEU A 279 20.01 -17.52 -5.73
N SER A 280 19.81 -18.78 -6.07
CA SER A 280 18.80 -19.20 -7.04
C SER A 280 17.39 -19.01 -6.47
N ASP A 281 16.34 -19.11 -7.30
CA ASP A 281 14.95 -19.09 -6.86
C ASP A 281 14.64 -20.14 -5.76
N ASP A 282 15.12 -21.37 -5.93
CA ASP A 282 14.92 -22.43 -4.93
C ASP A 282 15.65 -22.14 -3.61
N GLU A 283 16.85 -21.55 -3.66
CA GLU A 283 17.60 -21.14 -2.47
C GLU A 283 16.94 -19.92 -1.78
N GLN A 284 16.40 -18.98 -2.55
CA GLN A 284 15.64 -17.85 -2.02
C GLN A 284 14.37 -18.34 -1.30
N ILE A 285 13.63 -19.26 -1.89
CA ILE A 285 12.45 -19.88 -1.28
C ILE A 285 12.83 -20.58 0.03
N ALA A 286 13.91 -21.34 0.05
CA ALA A 286 14.40 -22.01 1.26
C ALA A 286 14.79 -21.00 2.35
N TYR A 287 15.42 -19.88 1.97
CA TYR A 287 15.77 -18.80 2.90
C TYR A 287 14.53 -18.12 3.50
N LEU A 288 13.51 -17.84 2.68
CA LEU A 288 12.25 -17.28 3.19
C LEU A 288 11.54 -18.26 4.15
N GLU A 289 11.56 -19.58 3.85
CA GLU A 289 11.03 -20.60 4.75
C GLU A 289 11.79 -20.65 6.07
N GLU A 290 13.11 -20.52 6.07
CA GLU A 290 13.93 -20.44 7.29
C GLU A 290 13.51 -19.24 8.15
N LEU A 291 13.31 -18.06 7.54
CA LEU A 291 12.92 -16.85 8.26
C LEU A 291 11.56 -16.99 8.94
N ILE A 292 10.52 -17.50 8.25
CA ILE A 292 9.20 -17.70 8.85
C ILE A 292 9.17 -18.80 9.91
N THR A 293 10.14 -19.73 9.87
CA THR A 293 10.28 -20.77 10.87
C THR A 293 10.97 -20.25 12.15
N LYS A 294 11.92 -19.33 11.98
CA LYS A 294 12.71 -18.77 13.09
C LYS A 294 12.00 -17.60 13.77
N TYR A 295 11.25 -16.80 13.05
CA TYR A 295 10.62 -15.56 13.53
C TYR A 295 9.11 -15.63 13.40
N PRO A 296 8.35 -14.84 14.18
CA PRO A 296 6.89 -14.81 14.12
C PRO A 296 6.39 -14.02 12.88
N ILE A 297 6.88 -14.38 11.70
CA ILE A 297 6.52 -13.78 10.42
C ILE A 297 5.30 -14.51 9.87
N ASP A 298 4.24 -13.77 9.54
CA ASP A 298 3.02 -14.33 8.95
C ASP A 298 2.63 -13.70 7.60
N SER A 299 3.45 -12.77 7.09
CA SER A 299 3.23 -12.14 5.78
C SER A 299 4.55 -11.74 5.13
N ILE A 300 4.71 -12.08 3.85
CA ILE A 300 5.84 -11.68 3.00
C ILE A 300 5.26 -11.06 1.73
N GLU A 301 5.68 -9.83 1.44
CA GLU A 301 5.41 -9.11 0.21
C GLU A 301 6.61 -9.22 -0.72
N ASP A 302 6.34 -9.46 -2.01
CA ASP A 302 7.31 -9.54 -3.10
C ASP A 302 8.59 -10.33 -2.75
N GLY A 303 8.39 -11.54 -2.23
CA GLY A 303 9.48 -12.44 -1.85
C GLY A 303 10.33 -12.93 -3.02
N LEU A 304 9.85 -12.80 -4.24
CA LEU A 304 10.51 -13.12 -5.51
C LEU A 304 10.26 -11.99 -6.53
N ASP A 305 11.01 -12.03 -7.64
CA ASP A 305 10.88 -11.09 -8.76
C ASP A 305 9.46 -11.09 -9.36
N GLU A 306 8.99 -9.93 -9.81
CA GLU A 306 7.67 -9.73 -10.42
C GLU A 306 7.45 -10.53 -11.71
N ASN A 307 8.52 -10.98 -12.36
CA ASN A 307 8.48 -11.79 -13.56
C ASN A 307 8.72 -13.29 -13.29
N ASP A 308 9.11 -13.69 -12.08
CA ASP A 308 9.38 -15.08 -11.70
C ASP A 308 8.12 -15.86 -11.33
N TRP A 309 7.18 -15.98 -12.24
CA TRP A 309 5.88 -16.62 -12.01
C TRP A 309 5.97 -18.09 -11.58
N GLU A 310 6.92 -18.85 -12.11
CA GLU A 310 7.14 -20.25 -11.70
C GLU A 310 7.76 -20.34 -10.30
N GLY A 311 8.66 -19.42 -9.96
CA GLY A 311 9.18 -19.30 -8.59
C GLY A 311 8.06 -18.95 -7.60
N TRP A 312 7.19 -17.99 -7.93
CA TRP A 312 6.04 -17.62 -7.11
C TRP A 312 5.08 -18.81 -6.86
N LYS A 313 4.83 -19.62 -7.88
CA LYS A 313 4.04 -20.85 -7.74
C LYS A 313 4.71 -21.85 -6.78
N LYS A 314 6.02 -22.06 -6.90
CA LYS A 314 6.81 -22.90 -5.99
C LYS A 314 6.77 -22.36 -4.55
N LEU A 315 7.00 -21.05 -4.37
CA LEU A 315 6.95 -20.38 -3.08
C LEU A 315 5.57 -20.57 -2.41
N THR A 316 4.50 -20.36 -3.17
CA THR A 316 3.13 -20.51 -2.67
C THR A 316 2.85 -21.96 -2.25
N ALA A 317 3.25 -22.93 -3.04
CA ALA A 317 3.11 -24.34 -2.71
C ALA A 317 3.93 -24.74 -1.46
N LYS A 318 5.06 -24.07 -1.23
CA LYS A 318 5.99 -24.42 -0.14
C LYS A 318 5.56 -23.84 1.22
N ILE A 319 5.12 -22.57 1.26
CA ILE A 319 4.86 -21.88 2.53
C ILE A 319 3.51 -21.14 2.57
N GLY A 320 2.71 -21.18 1.51
CA GLY A 320 1.47 -20.40 1.42
C GLY A 320 0.37 -20.83 2.41
N ASP A 321 0.46 -22.02 2.98
CA ASP A 321 -0.42 -22.51 4.06
C ASP A 321 -0.08 -21.92 5.44
N ARG A 322 1.17 -21.44 5.61
CA ARG A 322 1.72 -20.90 6.86
C ARG A 322 1.94 -19.40 6.84
N CYS A 323 2.02 -18.80 5.65
CA CYS A 323 2.39 -17.41 5.46
C CYS A 323 1.56 -16.76 4.37
N GLN A 324 1.08 -15.54 4.61
CA GLN A 324 0.50 -14.70 3.58
C GLN A 324 1.59 -14.27 2.59
N LEU A 325 1.37 -14.51 1.30
CA LEU A 325 2.28 -14.16 0.22
C LEU A 325 1.62 -13.09 -0.64
N VAL A 326 2.06 -11.86 -0.44
CA VAL A 326 1.47 -10.65 -1.03
C VAL A 326 2.20 -10.31 -2.32
N GLY A 327 1.47 -10.22 -3.43
CA GLY A 327 2.00 -9.66 -4.67
C GLY A 327 1.70 -8.17 -4.73
N ASP A 328 2.75 -7.33 -4.73
CA ASP A 328 2.71 -5.90 -5.04
C ASP A 328 3.08 -5.69 -6.51
N ASP A 329 4.35 -5.72 -6.86
CA ASP A 329 4.82 -5.58 -8.24
C ASP A 329 4.34 -6.73 -9.14
N LEU A 330 4.14 -7.91 -8.57
CA LEU A 330 3.57 -9.07 -9.28
C LEU A 330 2.17 -8.80 -9.86
N PHE A 331 1.32 -8.07 -9.14
CA PHE A 331 -0.09 -7.86 -9.51
C PHE A 331 -0.45 -6.42 -9.87
N VAL A 332 0.28 -5.45 -9.39
CA VAL A 332 0.10 -4.00 -9.63
C VAL A 332 -1.36 -3.53 -9.55
N THR A 333 -2.13 -4.09 -8.61
CA THR A 333 -3.58 -3.80 -8.44
C THR A 333 -4.40 -4.07 -9.71
N ASN A 334 -3.91 -4.91 -10.62
CA ASN A 334 -4.49 -5.13 -11.93
C ASN A 334 -5.14 -6.53 -12.02
N VAL A 335 -6.43 -6.56 -12.36
CA VAL A 335 -7.22 -7.81 -12.50
C VAL A 335 -6.61 -8.81 -13.48
N LYS A 336 -5.90 -8.36 -14.52
CA LYS A 336 -5.27 -9.26 -15.51
C LYS A 336 -4.12 -10.07 -14.89
N PHE A 337 -3.27 -9.40 -14.12
CA PHE A 337 -2.15 -10.06 -13.43
C PHE A 337 -2.66 -10.91 -12.26
N LEU A 338 -3.66 -10.40 -11.51
CA LEU A 338 -4.29 -11.17 -10.45
C LEU A 338 -4.95 -12.44 -10.99
N GLU A 339 -5.68 -12.37 -12.10
CA GLU A 339 -6.28 -13.54 -12.76
C GLU A 339 -5.22 -14.58 -13.18
N LYS A 340 -4.08 -14.11 -13.70
CA LYS A 340 -2.95 -14.97 -14.03
C LYS A 340 -2.43 -15.68 -12.78
N GLY A 341 -2.20 -14.94 -11.69
CA GLY A 341 -1.73 -15.51 -10.42
C GLY A 341 -2.69 -16.55 -9.85
N ILE A 342 -3.98 -16.24 -9.83
CA ILE A 342 -5.01 -17.18 -9.38
C ILE A 342 -4.98 -18.47 -10.18
N LYS A 343 -4.91 -18.39 -11.50
CA LYS A 343 -4.84 -19.57 -12.38
C LYS A 343 -3.58 -20.39 -12.20
N MET A 344 -2.46 -19.74 -11.88
CA MET A 344 -1.17 -20.41 -11.65
C MET A 344 -0.99 -20.91 -10.22
N GLY A 345 -1.77 -20.43 -9.27
CA GLY A 345 -1.54 -20.65 -7.84
C GLY A 345 -0.32 -19.88 -7.31
N ALA A 346 -0.12 -18.67 -7.80
CA ALA A 346 0.98 -17.77 -7.44
C ALA A 346 0.51 -16.68 -6.48
N GLY A 347 1.07 -16.65 -5.26
CA GLY A 347 0.61 -15.79 -4.18
C GLY A 347 -0.71 -16.26 -3.55
N ASN A 348 -1.13 -15.59 -2.49
CA ASN A 348 -2.43 -15.80 -1.83
C ASN A 348 -3.02 -14.48 -1.29
N SER A 349 -2.37 -13.36 -1.61
CA SER A 349 -2.77 -12.01 -1.24
C SER A 349 -2.32 -11.01 -2.31
N ILE A 350 -3.01 -9.89 -2.41
CA ILE A 350 -2.64 -8.78 -3.29
C ILE A 350 -2.51 -7.48 -2.49
N LEU A 351 -1.47 -6.71 -2.78
CA LEU A 351 -1.37 -5.33 -2.31
C LEU A 351 -2.24 -4.43 -3.19
N ILE A 352 -2.99 -3.54 -2.58
CA ILE A 352 -3.91 -2.64 -3.26
C ILE A 352 -3.39 -1.21 -3.15
N LYS A 353 -2.85 -0.70 -4.23
CA LYS A 353 -2.37 0.68 -4.38
C LYS A 353 -3.24 1.39 -5.42
N VAL A 354 -4.07 2.32 -5.00
CA VAL A 354 -5.06 2.98 -5.87
C VAL A 354 -4.45 3.64 -7.12
N ASN A 355 -3.21 4.14 -7.01
CA ASN A 355 -2.53 4.81 -8.13
C ASN A 355 -1.83 3.85 -9.11
N GLN A 356 -1.59 2.59 -8.75
CA GLN A 356 -1.04 1.58 -9.67
C GLN A 356 -2.01 1.26 -10.80
N ILE A 357 -3.31 1.38 -10.53
CA ILE A 357 -4.37 1.16 -11.52
C ILE A 357 -5.05 2.46 -11.96
N GLY A 358 -5.24 3.42 -11.05
CA GLY A 358 -5.60 4.81 -11.35
C GLY A 358 -7.08 5.13 -11.39
N SER A 359 -7.98 4.27 -10.89
CA SER A 359 -9.39 4.60 -10.63
C SER A 359 -9.95 3.79 -9.45
N LEU A 360 -10.95 4.35 -8.77
CA LEU A 360 -11.65 3.64 -7.69
C LEU A 360 -12.38 2.40 -8.21
N THR A 361 -13.04 2.50 -9.37
CA THR A 361 -13.75 1.38 -9.98
C THR A 361 -12.84 0.18 -10.21
N GLU A 362 -11.69 0.36 -10.86
CA GLU A 362 -10.75 -0.73 -11.13
C GLU A 362 -10.10 -1.25 -9.84
N THR A 363 -9.85 -0.37 -8.85
CA THR A 363 -9.37 -0.77 -7.52
C THR A 363 -10.36 -1.72 -6.84
N LEU A 364 -11.65 -1.37 -6.83
CA LEU A 364 -12.69 -2.21 -6.25
C LEU A 364 -12.87 -3.52 -7.00
N GLU A 365 -12.72 -3.54 -8.34
CA GLU A 365 -12.73 -4.76 -9.14
C GLU A 365 -11.60 -5.72 -8.78
N ALA A 366 -10.39 -5.20 -8.53
CA ALA A 366 -9.25 -6.01 -8.09
C ALA A 366 -9.48 -6.62 -6.69
N ILE A 367 -10.01 -5.83 -5.75
CA ILE A 367 -10.35 -6.30 -4.40
C ILE A 367 -11.44 -7.38 -4.46
N GLU A 368 -12.50 -7.16 -5.23
CA GLU A 368 -13.59 -8.13 -5.38
C GLU A 368 -13.11 -9.43 -5.99
N MET A 369 -12.29 -9.36 -7.05
CA MET A 369 -11.71 -10.55 -7.67
C MET A 369 -10.87 -11.34 -6.67
N ALA A 370 -10.00 -10.67 -5.89
CA ALA A 370 -9.19 -11.31 -4.86
C ALA A 370 -10.06 -12.08 -3.85
N HIS A 371 -11.04 -11.40 -3.25
CA HIS A 371 -11.91 -11.99 -2.24
C HIS A 371 -12.72 -13.18 -2.77
N ARG A 372 -13.25 -13.08 -3.99
CA ARG A 372 -14.01 -14.16 -4.62
C ARG A 372 -13.19 -15.42 -4.89
N HIS A 373 -11.87 -15.29 -4.96
CA HIS A 373 -10.97 -16.42 -5.23
C HIS A 373 -10.12 -16.82 -4.00
N GLY A 374 -10.49 -16.33 -2.81
CA GLY A 374 -9.84 -16.72 -1.56
C GLY A 374 -8.50 -16.04 -1.31
N TYR A 375 -8.14 -15.02 -2.09
CA TYR A 375 -7.00 -14.15 -1.81
C TYR A 375 -7.39 -13.09 -0.78
N THR A 376 -6.47 -12.78 0.12
CA THR A 376 -6.59 -11.63 0.99
C THR A 376 -6.15 -10.36 0.27
N THR A 377 -6.50 -9.21 0.81
CA THR A 377 -6.08 -7.90 0.29
C THR A 377 -5.42 -7.09 1.39
N VAL A 378 -4.42 -6.31 1.02
CA VAL A 378 -3.78 -5.32 1.90
C VAL A 378 -3.90 -3.96 1.24
N THR A 379 -4.74 -3.08 1.78
CA THR A 379 -4.85 -1.71 1.29
C THR A 379 -3.60 -0.94 1.67
N SER A 380 -2.96 -0.27 0.71
CA SER A 380 -1.62 0.29 0.89
C SER A 380 -1.51 1.75 0.48
N HIS A 381 -0.63 2.45 1.20
CA HIS A 381 -0.09 3.76 0.85
C HIS A 381 0.95 3.66 -0.28
N ARG A 382 1.58 4.78 -0.58
CA ARG A 382 2.84 4.85 -1.36
C ARG A 382 3.90 5.59 -0.54
N SER A 383 5.16 5.53 -1.00
CA SER A 383 6.27 6.25 -0.35
C SER A 383 6.09 7.77 -0.34
N GLY A 384 5.54 8.36 -1.41
CA GLY A 384 5.08 9.75 -1.43
C GLY A 384 3.59 9.84 -1.13
N GLU A 385 3.26 10.39 0.02
CA GLU A 385 1.89 10.55 0.53
C GLU A 385 1.54 12.02 0.79
N THR A 386 0.26 12.25 1.04
CA THR A 386 -0.30 13.52 1.48
C THR A 386 -1.09 13.31 2.77
N GLU A 387 -1.79 14.32 3.28
CA GLU A 387 -2.75 14.17 4.37
C GLU A 387 -4.07 13.48 3.97
N ASP A 388 -4.26 13.11 2.69
CA ASP A 388 -5.43 12.37 2.23
C ASP A 388 -5.58 11.04 2.96
N THR A 389 -6.81 10.72 3.40
CA THR A 389 -7.11 9.54 4.22
C THR A 389 -7.97 8.51 3.49
N THR A 390 -8.21 8.69 2.20
CA THR A 390 -9.15 7.87 1.42
C THR A 390 -8.86 6.37 1.50
N ILE A 391 -7.58 5.96 1.57
CA ILE A 391 -7.22 4.53 1.68
C ILE A 391 -7.68 3.90 3.00
N ALA A 392 -7.78 4.67 4.08
CA ALA A 392 -8.35 4.17 5.34
C ALA A 392 -9.84 3.85 5.18
N ASP A 393 -10.58 4.74 4.52
CA ASP A 393 -11.99 4.50 4.20
C ASP A 393 -12.18 3.32 3.25
N ILE A 394 -11.32 3.16 2.22
CA ILE A 394 -11.36 2.03 1.29
C ILE A 394 -11.12 0.71 2.03
N ALA A 395 -10.16 0.66 2.95
CA ALA A 395 -9.86 -0.54 3.72
C ALA A 395 -11.07 -1.03 4.52
N VAL A 396 -11.78 -0.11 5.20
CA VAL A 396 -13.00 -0.44 5.95
C VAL A 396 -14.18 -0.73 5.01
N ALA A 397 -14.35 0.07 3.95
CA ALA A 397 -15.41 -0.10 2.97
C ALA A 397 -15.45 -1.50 2.36
N THR A 398 -14.28 -2.05 2.07
CA THR A 398 -14.13 -3.34 1.41
C THR A 398 -13.94 -4.51 2.39
N ASN A 399 -13.97 -4.22 3.70
CA ASN A 399 -13.62 -5.19 4.74
C ASN A 399 -12.29 -5.92 4.41
N SER A 400 -11.28 -5.19 3.92
CA SER A 400 -10.00 -5.79 3.50
C SER A 400 -9.26 -6.47 4.65
N GLY A 401 -9.54 -6.05 5.87
CA GLY A 401 -8.99 -6.63 7.10
C GLY A 401 -7.53 -6.30 7.37
N GLN A 402 -6.83 -5.62 6.44
CA GLN A 402 -5.43 -5.24 6.57
C GLN A 402 -5.16 -3.90 5.88
N ILE A 403 -4.23 -3.13 6.44
CA ILE A 403 -3.74 -1.88 5.85
C ILE A 403 -2.22 -1.74 6.06
N LYS A 404 -1.49 -1.38 5.00
CA LYS A 404 -0.08 -1.03 5.02
C LYS A 404 0.04 0.46 4.77
N THR A 405 0.27 1.27 5.83
CA THR A 405 0.25 2.73 5.68
C THR A 405 1.36 3.44 6.48
N GLY A 406 2.51 2.79 6.56
CA GLY A 406 3.73 3.34 7.14
C GLY A 406 3.87 3.10 8.63
N SER A 407 4.82 3.78 9.24
CA SER A 407 5.20 3.64 10.64
C SER A 407 4.38 4.54 11.58
N MET A 408 4.79 4.59 12.84
CA MET A 408 4.20 5.44 13.88
C MET A 408 4.88 6.82 13.96
N SER A 409 5.28 7.36 12.83
CA SER A 409 5.83 8.72 12.68
C SER A 409 5.47 9.29 11.31
N ARG A 410 5.59 10.61 11.13
CA ARG A 410 5.19 11.42 9.97
C ARG A 410 3.66 11.57 9.85
N THR A 411 3.21 12.82 9.75
CA THR A 411 1.78 13.19 9.77
C THR A 411 1.00 12.58 8.62
N ASP A 412 1.61 12.42 7.45
CA ASP A 412 1.03 11.77 6.28
C ASP A 412 0.62 10.31 6.54
N ARG A 413 1.33 9.62 7.45
CA ARG A 413 0.98 8.26 7.90
C ARG A 413 -0.06 8.30 9.02
N MET A 414 0.17 9.16 10.03
CA MET A 414 -0.75 9.32 11.15
C MET A 414 -2.15 9.75 10.72
N ALA A 415 -2.28 10.50 9.64
CA ALA A 415 -3.58 10.89 9.10
C ALA A 415 -4.49 9.68 8.84
N LYS A 416 -3.95 8.59 8.26
CA LYS A 416 -4.69 7.36 7.96
C LYS A 416 -5.07 6.62 9.25
N TYR A 417 -4.12 6.47 10.20
CA TYR A 417 -4.40 5.83 11.50
C TYR A 417 -5.44 6.61 12.31
N ASN A 418 -5.34 7.94 12.33
CA ASN A 418 -6.34 8.78 13.00
C ASN A 418 -7.71 8.67 12.35
N GLN A 419 -7.78 8.50 11.03
CA GLN A 419 -9.05 8.27 10.32
C GLN A 419 -9.67 6.92 10.72
N LEU A 420 -8.87 5.87 10.85
CA LEU A 420 -9.36 4.57 11.32
C LEU A 420 -9.93 4.64 12.75
N ILE A 421 -9.30 5.40 13.65
CA ILE A 421 -9.84 5.65 14.99
C ILE A 421 -11.22 6.32 14.93
N ARG A 422 -11.40 7.34 14.06
CA ARG A 422 -12.69 8.01 13.88
C ARG A 422 -13.75 7.07 13.33
N ILE A 423 -13.39 6.23 12.35
CA ILE A 423 -14.30 5.23 11.78
C ILE A 423 -14.71 4.21 12.86
N GLU A 424 -13.77 3.76 13.69
CA GLU A 424 -14.08 2.86 14.81
C GLU A 424 -15.07 3.49 15.79
N GLU A 425 -14.91 4.78 16.13
CA GLU A 425 -15.87 5.51 16.97
C GLU A 425 -17.25 5.61 16.35
N GLU A 426 -17.32 5.87 15.04
CA GLU A 426 -18.61 5.94 14.32
C GLU A 426 -19.33 4.59 14.24
N LEU A 427 -18.59 3.49 14.13
CA LEU A 427 -19.15 2.14 14.11
C LEU A 427 -19.56 1.66 15.50
N GLY A 428 -18.87 2.11 16.57
CA GLY A 428 -19.14 1.70 17.94
C GLY A 428 -19.08 0.18 18.09
N ASP A 429 -20.09 -0.40 18.75
CA ASP A 429 -20.16 -1.85 19.00
C ASP A 429 -20.30 -2.72 17.73
N ALA A 430 -20.59 -2.12 16.57
CA ALA A 430 -20.61 -2.82 15.30
C ALA A 430 -19.22 -3.01 14.67
N ALA A 431 -18.20 -2.34 15.19
CA ALA A 431 -16.84 -2.47 14.71
C ALA A 431 -16.27 -3.87 15.00
N THR A 432 -15.62 -4.44 13.98
CA THR A 432 -14.85 -5.70 14.14
C THR A 432 -13.40 -5.39 13.78
N TYR A 433 -12.45 -5.76 14.64
CA TYR A 433 -11.03 -5.59 14.39
C TYR A 433 -10.44 -6.81 13.68
N GLY A 434 -9.91 -6.60 12.48
CA GLY A 434 -9.28 -7.66 11.68
C GLY A 434 -10.28 -8.75 11.23
N TYR A 435 -9.85 -9.59 10.30
CA TYR A 435 -10.58 -10.81 10.06
C TYR A 435 -10.37 -11.75 11.23
N THR A 436 -11.44 -12.18 11.86
CA THR A 436 -11.42 -13.43 12.59
C THR A 436 -11.08 -14.52 11.57
N LYS A 437 -9.83 -15.01 11.57
CA LYS A 437 -9.54 -16.30 10.93
C LYS A 437 -10.63 -17.24 11.42
N LEU A 438 -11.21 -18.03 10.52
CA LEU A 438 -12.04 -19.16 10.92
C LEU A 438 -11.34 -19.78 12.12
N ARG A 439 -11.96 -19.67 13.30
CA ARG A 439 -11.41 -20.29 14.50
C ARG A 439 -11.27 -21.76 14.14
N GLN A 440 -10.02 -22.20 14.01
CA GLN A 440 -9.74 -23.62 14.08
C GLN A 440 -10.15 -24.03 15.49
N GLU A 441 -11.35 -24.63 15.62
CA GLU A 441 -11.81 -25.28 16.82
C GLU A 441 -10.92 -26.48 17.12
#